data_61e8bb7396b796220c49992f22bc6406
#
_entry.id   61e8bb7396b796220c49992f22bc6406
#
_cell.length_a   1.000
_cell.length_b   1.000
_cell.length_c   1.000
_cell.angle_alpha   90.00
_cell.angle_beta   90.00
_cell.angle_gamma   90.00
#
_symmetry.space_group_name_H-M   'P 1'
#
loop_
_entity.id
_entity.type
_entity.pdbx_description
1 polymer ?
#
loop_
_entity_poly.entity_id
_entity_poly.type
_entity_poly.pdbx_seq_one_letter_code
_entity_poly.pdbx_strand_id
1 'polypeptide(L)'
;MVQERADAARNRAKILAAAAEIVATRGIGALAMADVAAASGVGVGTLYRRFGDRSGLAYALIDEKERRFQQAFLSGPPPLGPGAPPAERVRAFLHALTDRTFAQLDLLLMAETAGEFARFGGAYQAYHQHLAMLMDRLGHATHAAFLADALLAPLAANLVIHRGREASEVKAGLDVLLAGLDGSCHARP
;
A
#
# COMPACT_ATOMS: atom_id res chain seq x y z
N MET A 1 7.07 32.81 -2.58
CA MET A 1 6.26 31.66 -3.11
C MET A 1 7.01 30.32 -3.12
N VAL A 2 8.25 30.21 -3.66
CA VAL A 2 9.00 28.91 -3.65
C VAL A 2 9.40 28.50 -2.25
N GLN A 3 9.93 29.41 -1.43
CA GLN A 3 10.33 29.16 -0.04
C GLN A 3 9.15 28.73 0.84
N GLU A 4 8.03 29.42 0.73
CA GLU A 4 6.80 29.11 1.49
C GLU A 4 6.23 27.71 1.17
N ARG A 5 6.29 27.28 -0.10
CA ARG A 5 5.92 25.93 -0.50
C ARG A 5 6.88 24.88 0.06
N ALA A 6 8.17 25.16 0.10
CA ALA A 6 9.19 24.28 0.68
C ALA A 6 9.02 24.14 2.21
N ASP A 7 8.72 25.23 2.92
CA ASP A 7 8.44 25.22 4.35
C ASP A 7 7.16 24.44 4.67
N ALA A 8 6.13 24.63 3.86
CA ALA A 8 4.89 23.89 3.97
C ALA A 8 5.08 22.39 3.74
N ALA A 9 5.92 21.98 2.80
CA ALA A 9 6.25 20.59 2.54
C ALA A 9 7.07 19.98 3.69
N ARG A 10 8.07 20.70 4.22
CA ARG A 10 8.84 20.27 5.39
C ARG A 10 7.97 20.09 6.63
N ASN A 11 7.05 21.02 6.91
CA ASN A 11 6.13 20.91 8.03
C ASN A 11 5.16 19.72 7.86
N ARG A 12 4.66 19.47 6.63
CA ARG A 12 3.85 18.29 6.35
C ARG A 12 4.62 17.00 6.65
N ALA A 13 5.86 16.92 6.20
CA ALA A 13 6.71 15.75 6.44
C ALA A 13 6.96 15.51 7.94
N LYS A 14 7.25 16.56 8.73
CA LYS A 14 7.41 16.46 10.18
C LYS A 14 6.15 15.96 10.88
N ILE A 15 4.99 16.49 10.51
CA ILE A 15 3.69 16.07 11.09
C ILE A 15 3.44 14.59 10.78
N LEU A 16 3.60 14.17 9.52
CA LEU A 16 3.36 12.78 9.13
C LEU A 16 4.37 11.81 9.75
N ALA A 17 5.63 12.22 9.94
CA ALA A 17 6.64 11.41 10.63
C ALA A 17 6.26 11.21 12.11
N ALA A 18 5.88 12.28 12.82
CA ALA A 18 5.44 12.20 14.22
C ALA A 18 4.17 11.35 14.37
N ALA A 19 3.20 11.54 13.47
CA ALA A 19 1.98 10.74 13.48
C ALA A 19 2.25 9.25 13.19
N ALA A 20 3.15 8.94 12.25
CA ALA A 20 3.56 7.57 11.94
C ALA A 20 4.22 6.88 13.13
N GLU A 21 5.08 7.59 13.87
CA GLU A 21 5.75 7.10 15.09
C GLU A 21 4.73 6.80 16.20
N ILE A 22 3.77 7.70 16.41
CA ILE A 22 2.69 7.49 17.39
C ILE A 22 1.87 6.24 17.04
N VAL A 23 1.50 6.08 15.77
CA VAL A 23 0.74 4.91 15.31
C VAL A 23 1.55 3.62 15.45
N ALA A 24 2.85 3.64 15.11
CA ALA A 24 3.72 2.48 15.20
C ALA A 24 3.95 2.01 16.64
N THR A 25 4.08 2.95 17.58
CA THR A 25 4.40 2.62 18.99
C THR A 25 3.19 2.39 19.87
N ARG A 26 2.08 3.09 19.62
CA ARG A 26 0.90 3.12 20.50
C ARG A 26 -0.41 2.70 19.80
N GLY A 27 -0.35 2.34 18.52
CA GLY A 27 -1.50 2.00 17.70
C GLY A 27 -2.30 3.21 17.20
N ILE A 28 -3.20 2.96 16.22
CA ILE A 28 -4.03 4.01 15.62
C ILE A 28 -4.96 4.68 16.63
N GLY A 29 -5.39 3.95 17.67
CA GLY A 29 -6.23 4.47 18.76
C GLY A 29 -5.61 5.68 19.48
N ALA A 30 -4.28 5.72 19.58
CA ALA A 30 -3.53 6.79 20.24
C ALA A 30 -3.24 8.02 19.35
N LEU A 31 -3.66 8.02 18.09
CA LEU A 31 -3.43 9.14 17.19
C LEU A 31 -4.32 10.34 17.60
N ALA A 32 -3.76 11.27 18.38
CA ALA A 32 -4.42 12.50 18.78
C ALA A 32 -3.73 13.72 18.17
N MET A 33 -4.50 14.71 17.71
CA MET A 33 -3.98 15.92 17.06
C MET A 33 -3.03 16.71 17.98
N ALA A 34 -3.34 16.76 19.28
CA ALA A 34 -2.49 17.43 20.27
C ALA A 34 -1.12 16.75 20.45
N ASP A 35 -1.10 15.41 20.52
CA ASP A 35 0.13 14.62 20.67
C ASP A 35 1.03 14.75 19.44
N VAL A 36 0.42 14.72 18.23
CA VAL A 36 1.15 14.92 16.99
C VAL A 36 1.70 16.34 16.88
N ALA A 37 0.96 17.36 17.33
CA ALA A 37 1.44 18.74 17.38
C ALA A 37 2.67 18.86 18.31
N ALA A 38 2.60 18.30 19.52
CA ALA A 38 3.70 18.28 20.46
C ALA A 38 4.95 17.56 19.90
N ALA A 39 4.76 16.36 19.33
CA ALA A 39 5.84 15.54 18.78
C ALA A 39 6.48 16.14 17.51
N SER A 40 5.69 16.81 16.64
CA SER A 40 6.18 17.42 15.40
C SER A 40 6.77 18.82 15.58
N GLY A 41 6.54 19.48 16.74
CA GLY A 41 6.88 20.87 16.96
C GLY A 41 6.06 21.85 16.10
N VAL A 42 4.91 21.44 15.58
CA VAL A 42 4.03 22.26 14.73
C VAL A 42 2.76 22.60 15.51
N GLY A 43 2.34 23.87 15.49
CA GLY A 43 1.16 24.31 16.22
C GLY A 43 -0.10 23.52 15.85
N VAL A 44 -0.90 23.14 16.85
CA VAL A 44 -2.11 22.32 16.68
C VAL A 44 -3.13 22.96 15.71
N GLY A 45 -3.25 24.28 15.69
CA GLY A 45 -4.10 25.00 14.75
C GLY A 45 -3.65 24.82 13.28
N THR A 46 -2.36 24.64 13.04
CA THR A 46 -1.84 24.32 11.71
C THR A 46 -2.20 22.90 11.28
N LEU A 47 -2.20 21.94 12.22
CA LEU A 47 -2.66 20.57 11.97
C LEU A 47 -4.14 20.56 11.56
N TYR A 48 -5.01 21.21 12.36
CA TYR A 48 -6.43 21.29 12.04
C TYR A 48 -6.71 21.95 10.70
N ARG A 49 -6.05 23.06 10.41
CA ARG A 49 -6.21 23.76 9.11
C ARG A 49 -5.78 22.88 7.92
N ARG A 50 -4.79 21.98 8.11
CA ARG A 50 -4.20 21.20 7.02
C ARG A 50 -4.85 19.84 6.80
N PHE A 51 -5.26 19.18 7.87
CA PHE A 51 -5.78 17.81 7.85
C PHE A 51 -7.25 17.70 8.25
N GLY A 52 -7.83 18.79 8.71
CA GLY A 52 -9.21 18.84 9.21
C GLY A 52 -9.30 18.25 10.61
N ASP A 53 -9.19 16.94 10.71
CA ASP A 53 -9.33 16.19 11.95
C ASP A 53 -8.35 14.98 11.99
N ARG A 54 -8.53 14.14 13.00
CA ARG A 54 -7.80 12.88 13.17
C ARG A 54 -7.93 11.95 11.96
N SER A 55 -9.13 11.86 11.38
CA SER A 55 -9.39 10.99 10.23
C SER A 55 -8.64 11.48 8.99
N GLY A 56 -8.68 12.79 8.72
CA GLY A 56 -7.91 13.40 7.64
C GLY A 56 -6.41 13.23 7.79
N LEU A 57 -5.89 13.26 9.04
CA LEU A 57 -4.48 12.94 9.31
C LEU A 57 -4.16 11.47 9.06
N ALA A 58 -5.04 10.54 9.44
CA ALA A 58 -4.89 9.11 9.16
C ALA A 58 -4.89 8.83 7.66
N TYR A 59 -5.80 9.42 6.89
CA TYR A 59 -5.78 9.33 5.42
C TYR A 59 -4.49 9.87 4.81
N ALA A 60 -3.98 11.00 5.32
CA ALA A 60 -2.72 11.55 4.83
C ALA A 60 -1.50 10.65 5.12
N LEU A 61 -1.54 9.84 6.19
CA LEU A 61 -0.54 8.81 6.47
C LEU A 61 -0.60 7.66 5.46
N ILE A 62 -1.81 7.20 5.12
CA ILE A 62 -2.01 6.16 4.09
C ILE A 62 -1.47 6.66 2.76
N ASP A 63 -1.83 7.87 2.33
CA ASP A 63 -1.40 8.47 1.07
C ASP A 63 0.12 8.62 0.97
N GLU A 64 0.80 8.98 2.05
CA GLU A 64 2.25 9.11 2.06
C GLU A 64 2.96 7.77 1.88
N LYS A 65 2.50 6.75 2.61
CA LYS A 65 3.01 5.38 2.47
C LYS A 65 2.70 4.82 1.08
N GLU A 66 1.52 5.14 0.54
CA GLU A 66 1.10 4.75 -0.79
C GLU A 66 2.01 5.31 -1.87
N ARG A 67 2.27 6.61 -1.84
CA ARG A 67 3.16 7.26 -2.82
C ARG A 67 4.57 6.67 -2.80
N ARG A 68 5.11 6.38 -1.61
CA ARG A 68 6.43 5.74 -1.48
C ARG A 68 6.44 4.33 -2.06
N PHE A 69 5.39 3.55 -1.82
CA PHE A 69 5.28 2.22 -2.38
C PHE A 69 5.13 2.26 -3.90
N GLN A 70 4.28 3.15 -4.44
CA GLN A 70 4.15 3.34 -5.88
C GLN A 70 5.47 3.75 -6.52
N GLN A 71 6.19 4.68 -5.94
CA GLN A 71 7.51 5.07 -6.42
C GLN A 71 8.49 3.89 -6.42
N ALA A 72 8.45 3.02 -5.40
CA ALA A 72 9.34 1.88 -5.30
C ALA A 72 9.12 0.87 -6.44
N PHE A 73 7.88 0.50 -6.80
CA PHE A 73 7.63 -0.45 -7.88
C PHE A 73 7.68 0.17 -9.28
N LEU A 74 7.49 1.49 -9.42
CA LEU A 74 7.54 2.18 -10.72
C LEU A 74 8.96 2.57 -11.12
N SER A 75 9.79 3.02 -10.19
CA SER A 75 11.12 3.61 -10.46
C SER A 75 12.20 3.27 -9.44
N GLY A 76 11.90 2.43 -8.45
CA GLY A 76 12.87 1.99 -7.44
C GLY A 76 13.83 0.92 -7.98
N PRO A 77 14.72 0.42 -7.11
CA PRO A 77 15.66 -0.63 -7.50
C PRO A 77 14.97 -1.98 -7.70
N PRO A 78 15.56 -2.90 -8.51
CA PRO A 78 15.11 -4.28 -8.60
C PRO A 78 15.25 -5.00 -7.24
N PRO A 79 14.48 -6.08 -6.96
CA PRO A 79 13.52 -6.71 -7.87
C PRO A 79 12.15 -6.04 -7.91
N LEU A 80 11.81 -5.13 -6.98
CA LEU A 80 10.49 -4.48 -6.93
C LEU A 80 10.32 -3.50 -8.10
N GLY A 81 11.32 -2.67 -8.35
CA GLY A 81 11.34 -1.73 -9.47
C GLY A 81 11.76 -2.37 -10.80
N PRO A 82 11.91 -1.53 -11.85
CA PRO A 82 12.35 -1.98 -13.17
C PRO A 82 13.75 -2.60 -13.15
N GLY A 83 14.02 -3.54 -14.11
CA GLY A 83 15.33 -4.16 -14.31
C GLY A 83 15.40 -5.64 -13.96
N ALA A 84 14.49 -6.16 -13.14
CA ALA A 84 14.36 -7.60 -12.89
C ALA A 84 13.41 -8.29 -13.89
N PRO A 85 13.51 -9.61 -14.08
CA PRO A 85 12.56 -10.40 -14.85
C PRO A 85 11.11 -10.22 -14.35
N PRO A 86 10.10 -10.27 -15.23
CA PRO A 86 8.69 -10.04 -14.83
C PRO A 86 8.23 -10.94 -13.68
N ALA A 87 8.57 -12.23 -13.65
CA ALA A 87 8.21 -13.16 -12.59
C ALA A 87 8.77 -12.74 -11.20
N GLU A 88 10.02 -12.32 -11.17
CA GLU A 88 10.65 -11.81 -9.95
C GLU A 88 9.99 -10.51 -9.47
N ARG A 89 9.63 -9.63 -10.41
CA ARG A 89 8.93 -8.38 -10.10
C ARG A 89 7.54 -8.62 -9.52
N VAL A 90 6.76 -9.54 -10.09
CA VAL A 90 5.44 -9.92 -9.55
C VAL A 90 5.56 -10.42 -8.13
N ARG A 91 6.49 -11.35 -7.89
CA ARG A 91 6.73 -11.91 -6.55
C ARG A 91 7.14 -10.83 -5.55
N ALA A 92 8.13 -10.00 -5.91
CA ALA A 92 8.61 -8.93 -5.05
C ALA A 92 7.51 -7.91 -4.74
N PHE A 93 6.70 -7.56 -5.74
CA PHE A 93 5.57 -6.65 -5.57
C PHE A 93 4.51 -7.22 -4.60
N LEU A 94 4.08 -8.46 -4.80
CA LEU A 94 3.08 -9.10 -3.95
C LEU A 94 3.57 -9.28 -2.50
N HIS A 95 4.85 -9.65 -2.32
CA HIS A 95 5.45 -9.76 -0.99
C HIS A 95 5.54 -8.40 -0.29
N ALA A 96 6.01 -7.37 -0.98
CA ALA A 96 6.10 -6.02 -0.43
C ALA A 96 4.70 -5.42 -0.14
N LEU A 97 3.71 -5.69 -0.99
CA LEU A 97 2.32 -5.30 -0.75
C LEU A 97 1.73 -6.05 0.45
N THR A 98 2.05 -7.34 0.62
CA THR A 98 1.67 -8.11 1.81
C THR A 98 2.23 -7.46 3.08
N ASP A 99 3.54 -7.21 3.15
CA ASP A 99 4.16 -6.58 4.31
C ASP A 99 3.53 -5.23 4.63
N ARG A 100 3.28 -4.43 3.60
CA ARG A 100 2.62 -3.14 3.73
C ARG A 100 1.19 -3.27 4.26
N THR A 101 0.42 -4.23 3.77
CA THR A 101 -0.96 -4.49 4.22
C THR A 101 -0.96 -4.85 5.70
N PHE A 102 -0.12 -5.76 6.12
CA PHE A 102 -0.05 -6.18 7.52
C PHE A 102 0.47 -5.08 8.46
N ALA A 103 1.40 -4.24 8.00
CA ALA A 103 1.92 -3.11 8.79
C ALA A 103 0.89 -2.00 9.04
N GLN A 104 -0.26 -2.00 8.37
CA GLN A 104 -1.29 -0.95 8.49
C GLN A 104 -2.72 -1.50 8.35
N LEU A 105 -2.92 -2.72 8.80
CA LEU A 105 -4.15 -3.49 8.58
C LEU A 105 -5.41 -2.76 9.08
N ASP A 106 -5.35 -2.16 10.28
CA ASP A 106 -6.47 -1.41 10.87
C ASP A 106 -6.83 -0.16 10.05
N LEU A 107 -5.81 0.54 9.54
CA LEU A 107 -6.01 1.71 8.67
C LEU A 107 -6.66 1.31 7.33
N LEU A 108 -6.18 0.21 6.74
CA LEU A 108 -6.74 -0.30 5.49
C LEU A 108 -8.16 -0.82 5.67
N LEU A 109 -8.46 -1.53 6.75
CA LEU A 109 -9.82 -1.98 7.04
C LEU A 109 -10.77 -0.79 7.12
N MET A 110 -10.39 0.27 7.84
CA MET A 110 -11.21 1.48 7.94
C MET A 110 -11.42 2.15 6.57
N ALA A 111 -10.39 2.22 5.74
CA ALA A 111 -10.47 2.80 4.40
C ALA A 111 -11.30 1.94 3.44
N GLU A 112 -11.10 0.61 3.45
CA GLU A 112 -11.80 -0.33 2.58
C GLU A 112 -13.29 -0.48 2.91
N THR A 113 -13.68 -0.20 4.17
CA THR A 113 -15.07 -0.29 4.64
C THR A 113 -15.81 1.05 4.65
N ALA A 114 -15.16 2.14 4.22
CA ALA A 114 -15.76 3.47 4.17
C ALA A 114 -16.89 3.63 3.13
N GLY A 115 -17.03 2.66 2.19
CA GLY A 115 -18.07 2.61 1.19
C GLY A 115 -18.05 1.31 0.40
N GLU A 116 -19.12 1.02 -0.35
CA GLU A 116 -19.34 -0.26 -1.03
C GLU A 116 -18.17 -0.68 -1.96
N PHE A 117 -17.56 0.29 -2.65
CA PHE A 117 -16.43 0.05 -3.57
C PHE A 117 -15.15 0.77 -3.17
N ALA A 118 -15.03 1.21 -1.90
CA ALA A 118 -13.91 2.03 -1.43
C ALA A 118 -12.54 1.33 -1.63
N ARG A 119 -12.50 -0.01 -1.50
CA ARG A 119 -11.31 -0.81 -1.76
C ARG A 119 -10.75 -0.64 -3.17
N PHE A 120 -11.61 -0.51 -4.17
CA PHE A 120 -11.25 -0.49 -5.60
C PHE A 120 -10.85 0.90 -6.11
N GLY A 121 -10.61 1.86 -5.21
CA GLY A 121 -10.15 3.22 -5.52
C GLY A 121 -8.68 3.30 -5.94
N GLY A 122 -8.17 4.52 -6.04
CA GLY A 122 -6.88 4.89 -6.65
C GLY A 122 -5.70 3.95 -6.46
N ALA A 123 -5.39 3.54 -5.22
CA ALA A 123 -4.26 2.64 -4.94
C ALA A 123 -4.47 1.25 -5.57
N TYR A 124 -5.65 0.67 -5.42
CA TYR A 124 -5.97 -0.63 -6.03
C TYR A 124 -5.83 -0.60 -7.54
N GLN A 125 -6.30 0.46 -8.20
CA GLN A 125 -6.17 0.60 -9.65
C GLN A 125 -4.71 0.62 -10.11
N ALA A 126 -3.83 1.31 -9.37
CA ALA A 126 -2.40 1.33 -9.69
C ALA A 126 -1.76 -0.06 -9.54
N TYR A 127 -2.13 -0.82 -8.50
CA TYR A 127 -1.64 -2.20 -8.28
C TYR A 127 -2.14 -3.14 -9.36
N HIS A 128 -3.44 -3.06 -9.67
CA HIS A 128 -4.07 -3.86 -10.71
C HIS A 128 -3.40 -3.63 -12.07
N GLN A 129 -3.24 -2.36 -12.48
CA GLN A 129 -2.57 -2.03 -13.75
C GLN A 129 -1.13 -2.53 -13.78
N HIS A 130 -0.39 -2.39 -12.68
CA HIS A 130 0.98 -2.87 -12.59
C HIS A 130 1.08 -4.38 -12.73
N LEU A 131 0.24 -5.13 -12.01
CA LEU A 131 0.19 -6.60 -12.10
C LEU A 131 -0.29 -7.07 -13.46
N ALA A 132 -1.34 -6.47 -14.02
CA ALA A 132 -1.83 -6.82 -15.36
C ALA A 132 -0.74 -6.63 -16.43
N MET A 133 0.01 -5.53 -16.37
CA MET A 133 1.16 -5.32 -17.27
C MET A 133 2.25 -6.40 -17.10
N LEU A 134 2.52 -6.83 -15.88
CA LEU A 134 3.51 -7.89 -15.64
C LEU A 134 2.99 -9.26 -16.09
N MET A 135 1.70 -9.56 -15.88
CA MET A 135 1.05 -10.78 -16.39
C MET A 135 1.07 -10.86 -17.93
N ASP A 136 0.84 -9.73 -18.60
CA ASP A 136 0.96 -9.65 -20.07
C ASP A 136 2.38 -10.01 -20.52
N ARG A 137 3.41 -9.48 -19.86
CA ARG A 137 4.82 -9.79 -20.14
C ARG A 137 5.21 -11.24 -19.86
N LEU A 138 4.46 -11.93 -19.01
CA LEU A 138 4.61 -13.37 -18.73
C LEU A 138 3.85 -14.27 -19.71
N GLY A 139 3.21 -13.69 -20.73
CA GLY A 139 2.45 -14.43 -21.76
C GLY A 139 1.00 -14.68 -21.42
N HIS A 140 0.46 -14.07 -20.36
CA HIS A 140 -0.93 -14.21 -19.95
C HIS A 140 -1.85 -13.06 -20.41
N ALA A 141 -1.55 -12.41 -21.56
CA ALA A 141 -2.21 -11.21 -22.05
C ALA A 141 -3.75 -11.29 -22.00
N THR A 142 -4.34 -12.41 -22.47
CA THR A 142 -5.79 -12.61 -22.52
C THR A 142 -6.46 -12.61 -21.13
N HIS A 143 -5.72 -13.00 -20.09
CA HIS A 143 -6.23 -13.14 -18.72
C HIS A 143 -5.55 -12.18 -17.71
N ALA A 144 -4.75 -11.24 -18.20
CA ALA A 144 -3.89 -10.40 -17.36
C ALA A 144 -4.68 -9.62 -16.30
N ALA A 145 -5.82 -9.02 -16.66
CA ALA A 145 -6.68 -8.30 -15.73
C ALA A 145 -7.30 -9.21 -14.67
N PHE A 146 -7.84 -10.37 -15.08
CA PHE A 146 -8.40 -11.35 -14.15
C PHE A 146 -7.36 -11.89 -13.17
N LEU A 147 -6.14 -12.18 -13.66
CA LEU A 147 -5.04 -12.65 -12.81
C LEU A 147 -4.59 -11.57 -11.83
N ALA A 148 -4.57 -10.30 -12.23
CA ALA A 148 -4.29 -9.19 -11.33
C ALA A 148 -5.32 -9.12 -10.18
N ASP A 149 -6.62 -9.22 -10.49
CA ASP A 149 -7.67 -9.27 -9.46
C ASP A 149 -7.50 -10.48 -8.54
N ALA A 150 -7.26 -11.67 -9.10
CA ALA A 150 -7.08 -12.90 -8.32
C ALA A 150 -5.88 -12.83 -7.36
N LEU A 151 -4.77 -12.23 -7.79
CA LEU A 151 -3.57 -12.05 -6.97
C LEU A 151 -3.74 -10.97 -5.88
N LEU A 152 -4.59 -9.97 -6.11
CA LEU A 152 -4.89 -8.92 -5.13
C LEU A 152 -5.98 -9.32 -4.13
N ALA A 153 -6.86 -10.25 -4.49
CA ALA A 153 -7.98 -10.66 -3.64
C ALA A 153 -7.56 -11.16 -2.23
N PRO A 154 -6.50 -11.99 -2.07
CA PRO A 154 -6.06 -12.45 -0.75
C PRO A 154 -5.56 -11.36 0.19
N LEU A 155 -5.25 -10.17 -0.35
CA LEU A 155 -4.71 -9.03 0.39
C LEU A 155 -5.81 -8.05 0.85
N ALA A 156 -7.08 -8.38 0.72
CA ALA A 156 -8.17 -7.60 1.29
C ALA A 156 -8.07 -7.56 2.80
N ALA A 157 -8.04 -6.36 3.40
CA ALA A 157 -7.87 -6.21 4.84
C ALA A 157 -8.95 -6.94 5.64
N ASN A 158 -10.22 -6.83 5.20
CA ASN A 158 -11.35 -7.55 5.81
C ASN A 158 -11.19 -9.07 5.72
N LEU A 159 -10.69 -9.62 4.60
CA LEU A 159 -10.45 -11.05 4.44
C LEU A 159 -9.30 -11.54 5.32
N VAL A 160 -8.20 -10.79 5.36
CA VAL A 160 -7.03 -11.09 6.20
C VAL A 160 -7.44 -11.17 7.67
N ILE A 161 -8.16 -10.16 8.17
CA ILE A 161 -8.63 -10.09 9.55
C ILE A 161 -9.62 -11.22 9.84
N HIS A 162 -10.63 -11.41 8.99
CA HIS A 162 -11.66 -12.44 9.18
C HIS A 162 -11.07 -13.86 9.26
N ARG A 163 -10.02 -14.13 8.50
CA ARG A 163 -9.35 -15.44 8.49
C ARG A 163 -8.25 -15.58 9.53
N GLY A 164 -7.84 -14.49 10.20
CA GLY A 164 -6.74 -14.49 11.17
C GLY A 164 -5.40 -14.93 10.58
N ARG A 165 -5.16 -14.60 9.30
CA ARG A 165 -3.95 -15.03 8.58
C ARG A 165 -2.74 -14.23 9.01
N GLU A 166 -1.57 -14.90 8.95
CA GLU A 166 -0.27 -14.27 9.12
C GLU A 166 0.32 -13.85 7.75
N ALA A 167 1.19 -12.84 7.76
CA ALA A 167 1.83 -12.35 6.52
C ALA A 167 2.62 -13.44 5.79
N SER A 168 3.30 -14.31 6.52
CA SER A 168 4.05 -15.46 6.00
C SER A 168 3.15 -16.45 5.26
N GLU A 169 1.97 -16.74 5.80
CA GLU A 169 0.98 -17.63 5.19
C GLU A 169 0.45 -17.05 3.88
N VAL A 170 0.12 -15.75 3.86
CA VAL A 170 -0.34 -15.08 2.65
C VAL A 170 0.73 -15.09 1.56
N LYS A 171 1.99 -14.79 1.92
CA LYS A 171 3.12 -14.85 0.97
C LYS A 171 3.32 -16.25 0.41
N ALA A 172 3.30 -17.29 1.25
CA ALA A 172 3.44 -18.66 0.82
C ALA A 172 2.30 -19.08 -0.13
N GLY A 173 1.06 -18.69 0.17
CA GLY A 173 -0.08 -18.92 -0.72
C GLY A 173 0.05 -18.22 -2.06
N LEU A 174 0.52 -16.97 -2.09
CA LEU A 174 0.80 -16.24 -3.32
C LEU A 174 1.91 -16.92 -4.13
N ASP A 175 2.97 -17.41 -3.49
CA ASP A 175 4.07 -18.14 -4.17
C ASP A 175 3.56 -19.44 -4.83
N VAL A 176 2.63 -20.16 -4.19
CA VAL A 176 1.98 -21.34 -4.80
C VAL A 176 1.16 -20.95 -6.04
N LEU A 177 0.39 -19.85 -5.97
CA LEU A 177 -0.36 -19.36 -7.13
C LEU A 177 0.58 -19.00 -8.29
N LEU A 178 1.68 -18.30 -8.02
CA LEU A 178 2.65 -17.91 -9.04
C LEU A 178 3.34 -19.11 -9.68
N ALA A 179 3.72 -20.13 -8.90
CA ALA A 179 4.31 -21.36 -9.43
C ALA A 179 3.35 -22.11 -10.38
N GLY A 180 2.04 -22.06 -10.09
CA GLY A 180 1.01 -22.61 -10.98
C GLY A 180 0.90 -21.86 -12.31
N LEU A 181 1.11 -20.56 -12.33
CA LEU A 181 1.10 -19.74 -13.55
C LEU A 181 2.32 -20.01 -14.44
N ASP A 182 3.52 -20.17 -13.85
CA ASP A 182 4.75 -20.48 -14.59
C ASP A 182 4.69 -21.87 -15.27
N GLY A 183 4.08 -22.87 -14.61
CA GLY A 183 3.90 -24.22 -15.15
C GLY A 183 2.96 -24.32 -16.35
N SER A 184 2.03 -23.39 -16.48
CA SER A 184 1.01 -23.41 -17.54
C SER A 184 1.52 -22.97 -18.93
N CYS A 185 2.68 -22.32 -19.00
CA CYS A 185 3.27 -21.82 -20.24
C CYS A 185 3.98 -22.92 -21.06
N HIS A 186 4.24 -24.12 -20.48
CA HIS A 186 4.94 -25.22 -21.13
C HIS A 186 4.02 -26.34 -21.66
N ALA A 187 2.71 -26.24 -21.46
CA ALA A 187 1.73 -27.26 -21.90
C ALA A 187 0.81 -26.74 -23.01
N ARG A 188 1.38 -26.32 -24.15
CA ARG A 188 0.65 -26.27 -25.44
C ARG A 188 1.37 -27.15 -26.44
N PRO A 189 0.66 -28.21 -26.95
CA PRO A 189 1.14 -29.01 -28.05
C PRO A 189 1.17 -28.19 -29.37
#